data_f8b9ede10d94d32ddbb59820b48b6433
#
_entry.id   f8b9ede10d94d32ddbb59820b48b6433
#
_cell.length_a   1.000
_cell.length_b   1.000
_cell.length_c   1.000
_cell.angle_alpha   90.00
_cell.angle_beta   90.00
_cell.angle_gamma   90.00
#
_symmetry.space_group_name_H-M   'P 1'
#
loop_
_entity.id
_entity.type
_entity.pdbx_description
1 polymer ?
#
loop_
_entity_poly.entity_id
_entity_poly.type
_entity_poly.pdbx_seq_one_letter_code
_entity_poly.pdbx_strand_id
1 'polypeptide(L)'
;MKLALVHEWLTGLGGAERCLKVFTELWPDAPIFVSVYNEDNFRDWFPPEKIRTSFLQKWPKALKLYRHYLPFMPKAVESYDLRGYDVVLSSSHCAAGGCIPDKGATHVSYCYTPMRYVWDLRDTYVANMGTITRTVFQSQVPRLRRWDVKRSERVTHFLPISETIRERIQRIYKRDGKVIYPPVRDKLFQPCSPDEKEDYYLVMSRLVGYKRLDLAVEACAKMGRKLIVGGTGGDYERLKSLAGDTVEFIGFVKEEDVPGLIARAKAVMHPSLEDFGIVPCEAACAGTPTIAYGVGGASETVVDGETGVLFMEQTVESVMDAIETFEKTDFDVPVLRKQGEKFGEERFRQEIWDAVNDAVSGKW
;
A
#
# COMPACT_ATOMS: atom_id res chain seq x y z
N MET A 1 -7.69 -18.57 -22.64
CA MET A 1 -6.69 -17.57 -22.20
C MET A 1 -5.85 -18.18 -21.08
N LYS A 2 -4.55 -18.34 -21.30
CA LYS A 2 -3.60 -18.78 -20.29
C LYS A 2 -2.97 -17.55 -19.64
N LEU A 3 -3.18 -17.36 -18.33
CA LEU A 3 -2.69 -16.20 -17.59
C LEU A 3 -1.61 -16.61 -16.60
N ALA A 4 -0.55 -15.79 -16.47
CA ALA A 4 0.45 -15.89 -15.45
C ALA A 4 0.39 -14.66 -14.54
N LEU A 5 0.47 -14.87 -13.22
CA LEU A 5 0.62 -13.83 -12.23
C LEU A 5 2.10 -13.63 -11.91
N VAL A 6 2.54 -12.39 -11.87
CA VAL A 6 3.91 -12.03 -11.45
C VAL A 6 3.81 -11.08 -10.26
N HIS A 7 4.42 -11.45 -9.13
CA HIS A 7 4.43 -10.62 -7.93
C HIS A 7 5.86 -10.43 -7.42
N GLU A 8 6.09 -9.48 -6.52
CA GLU A 8 7.45 -9.14 -6.08
C GLU A 8 8.08 -10.27 -5.24
N TRP A 9 7.51 -10.48 -4.06
CA TRP A 9 7.92 -11.48 -3.07
C TRP A 9 6.76 -11.77 -2.12
N LEU A 10 6.76 -12.95 -1.55
CA LEU A 10 5.78 -13.38 -0.55
C LEU A 10 6.51 -13.68 0.76
N THR A 11 6.76 -12.65 1.57
CA THR A 11 7.50 -12.76 2.84
C THR A 11 6.75 -12.23 4.04
N GLY A 12 5.80 -11.32 3.85
CA GLY A 12 4.94 -10.74 4.89
C GLY A 12 3.66 -10.21 4.28
N LEU A 13 2.56 -10.34 5.00
CA LEU A 13 1.23 -9.91 4.54
C LEU A 13 1.11 -8.39 4.53
N GLY A 14 0.58 -7.85 3.43
CA GLY A 14 0.29 -6.44 3.23
C GLY A 14 -0.83 -6.22 2.21
N GLY A 15 -1.04 -4.96 1.81
CA GLY A 15 -2.08 -4.61 0.83
C GLY A 15 -1.86 -5.24 -0.55
N ALA A 16 -0.61 -5.38 -0.97
CA ALA A 16 -0.28 -5.97 -2.27
C ALA A 16 -0.62 -7.47 -2.33
N GLU A 17 -0.38 -8.20 -1.23
CA GLU A 17 -0.70 -9.62 -1.12
C GLU A 17 -2.21 -9.86 -1.08
N ARG A 18 -2.99 -8.90 -0.53
CA ARG A 18 -4.46 -8.93 -0.59
C ARG A 18 -4.98 -8.75 -2.02
N CYS A 19 -4.41 -7.82 -2.79
CA CYS A 19 -4.73 -7.70 -4.21
C CYS A 19 -4.38 -8.98 -4.98
N LEU A 20 -3.21 -9.56 -4.70
CA LEU A 20 -2.80 -10.82 -5.32
C LEU A 20 -3.79 -11.97 -4.98
N LYS A 21 -4.32 -11.99 -3.75
CA LYS A 21 -5.34 -12.97 -3.36
C LYS A 21 -6.58 -12.88 -4.26
N VAL A 22 -7.08 -11.67 -4.50
CA VAL A 22 -8.19 -11.46 -5.44
C VAL A 22 -7.82 -11.93 -6.84
N PHE A 23 -6.60 -11.65 -7.32
CA PHE A 23 -6.16 -12.13 -8.64
C PHE A 23 -6.15 -13.67 -8.72
N THR A 24 -5.72 -14.36 -7.66
CA THR A 24 -5.72 -15.84 -7.63
C THR A 24 -7.12 -16.43 -7.56
N GLU A 25 -8.10 -15.70 -7.06
CA GLU A 25 -9.50 -16.11 -7.05
C GLU A 25 -10.17 -15.88 -8.41
N LEU A 26 -9.82 -14.81 -9.12
CA LEU A 26 -10.28 -14.54 -10.48
C LEU A 26 -9.68 -15.52 -11.50
N TRP A 27 -8.42 -15.91 -11.32
CA TRP A 27 -7.71 -16.85 -12.20
C TRP A 27 -7.09 -17.99 -11.38
N PRO A 28 -7.92 -18.96 -10.93
CA PRO A 28 -7.47 -19.99 -9.99
C PRO A 28 -6.42 -20.94 -10.57
N ASP A 29 -6.32 -21.07 -11.89
CA ASP A 29 -5.34 -21.94 -12.55
C ASP A 29 -4.01 -21.22 -12.86
N ALA A 30 -3.92 -19.91 -12.61
CA ALA A 30 -2.74 -19.14 -12.93
C ALA A 30 -1.57 -19.46 -11.98
N PRO A 31 -0.37 -19.77 -12.49
CA PRO A 31 0.83 -19.84 -11.66
C PRO A 31 1.27 -18.44 -11.20
N ILE A 32 1.93 -18.40 -10.05
CA ILE A 32 2.41 -17.17 -9.42
C ILE A 32 3.93 -17.17 -9.46
N PHE A 33 4.51 -16.25 -10.22
CA PHE A 33 5.95 -16.02 -10.28
C PHE A 33 6.35 -14.97 -9.26
N VAL A 34 7.30 -15.31 -8.36
CA VAL A 34 7.78 -14.41 -7.30
C VAL A 34 9.28 -14.51 -7.14
N SER A 35 9.91 -13.44 -6.69
CA SER A 35 11.36 -13.47 -6.44
C SER A 35 11.73 -14.38 -5.26
N VAL A 36 10.94 -14.30 -4.16
CA VAL A 36 11.14 -15.07 -2.93
C VAL A 36 9.77 -15.42 -2.33
N TYR A 37 9.64 -16.65 -1.81
CA TYR A 37 8.42 -17.16 -1.20
C TYR A 37 8.70 -17.76 0.18
N ASN A 38 7.98 -17.29 1.20
CA ASN A 38 7.94 -17.87 2.54
C ASN A 38 6.71 -18.76 2.68
N GLU A 39 6.91 -20.05 2.52
CA GLU A 39 5.84 -21.04 2.56
C GLU A 39 5.12 -21.07 3.91
N ASP A 40 5.85 -20.96 5.02
CA ASP A 40 5.26 -20.98 6.37
C ASP A 40 4.21 -19.89 6.58
N ASN A 41 4.41 -18.73 5.96
CA ASN A 41 3.51 -17.60 6.10
C ASN A 41 2.35 -17.57 5.07
N PHE A 42 2.50 -18.29 3.94
CA PHE A 42 1.61 -18.08 2.80
C PHE A 42 1.02 -19.34 2.18
N ARG A 43 1.32 -20.52 2.71
CA ARG A 43 0.81 -21.80 2.18
C ARG A 43 -0.72 -21.82 2.06
N ASP A 44 -1.43 -21.28 3.06
CA ASP A 44 -2.90 -21.26 3.08
C ASP A 44 -3.50 -20.23 2.10
N TRP A 45 -2.72 -19.21 1.73
CA TRP A 45 -3.13 -18.18 0.79
C TRP A 45 -2.75 -18.51 -0.65
N PHE A 46 -1.54 -19.02 -0.82
CA PHE A 46 -0.92 -19.29 -2.11
C PHE A 46 -0.22 -20.66 -2.08
N PRO A 47 -0.89 -21.73 -2.53
CA PRO A 47 -0.38 -23.08 -2.44
C PRO A 47 0.97 -23.24 -3.17
N PRO A 48 1.96 -23.97 -2.58
CA PRO A 48 3.32 -24.07 -3.11
C PRO A 48 3.39 -24.60 -4.55
N GLU A 49 2.47 -25.47 -4.96
CA GLU A 49 2.41 -26.04 -6.31
C GLU A 49 2.16 -25.00 -7.40
N LYS A 50 1.55 -23.86 -7.05
CA LYS A 50 1.32 -22.73 -7.98
C LYS A 50 2.50 -21.77 -8.01
N ILE A 51 3.41 -21.83 -7.05
CA ILE A 51 4.52 -20.87 -6.91
C ILE A 51 5.70 -21.24 -7.81
N ARG A 52 6.25 -20.24 -8.48
CA ARG A 52 7.49 -20.32 -9.26
C ARG A 52 8.43 -19.24 -8.77
N THR A 53 9.48 -19.63 -8.03
CA THR A 53 10.44 -18.68 -7.47
C THR A 53 11.59 -18.39 -8.42
N SER A 54 12.23 -17.22 -8.27
CA SER A 54 13.47 -16.91 -8.97
C SER A 54 14.68 -17.61 -8.32
N PHE A 55 15.85 -17.45 -8.96
CA PHE A 55 17.12 -17.94 -8.38
C PHE A 55 17.45 -17.31 -7.01
N LEU A 56 16.88 -16.13 -6.70
CA LEU A 56 17.09 -15.45 -5.41
C LEU A 56 16.57 -16.27 -4.22
N GLN A 57 15.57 -17.12 -4.42
CA GLN A 57 15.08 -18.05 -3.38
C GLN A 57 16.19 -18.91 -2.77
N LYS A 58 17.17 -19.28 -3.59
CA LYS A 58 18.30 -20.16 -3.19
C LYS A 58 19.47 -19.40 -2.55
N TRP A 59 19.41 -18.07 -2.48
CA TRP A 59 20.49 -17.25 -1.94
C TRP A 59 20.51 -17.27 -0.41
N PRO A 60 21.66 -16.99 0.22
CA PRO A 60 21.79 -17.05 1.67
C PRO A 60 20.76 -16.14 2.36
N LYS A 61 20.03 -16.72 3.33
CA LYS A 61 19.01 -15.98 4.11
C LYS A 61 18.02 -15.20 3.25
N ALA A 62 17.60 -15.75 2.11
CA ALA A 62 16.72 -15.08 1.13
C ALA A 62 15.49 -14.46 1.78
N LEU A 63 14.80 -15.17 2.66
CA LEU A 63 13.61 -14.68 3.37
C LEU A 63 13.86 -13.44 4.26
N LYS A 64 15.09 -13.23 4.71
CA LYS A 64 15.47 -12.10 5.58
C LYS A 64 16.16 -10.98 4.81
N LEU A 65 16.97 -11.33 3.80
CA LEU A 65 17.86 -10.39 3.09
C LEU A 65 17.38 -10.00 1.71
N TYR A 66 16.19 -10.44 1.24
CA TYR A 66 15.71 -10.18 -0.12
C TYR A 66 15.76 -8.70 -0.51
N ARG A 67 15.51 -7.77 0.43
CA ARG A 67 15.59 -6.33 0.15
C ARG A 67 17.00 -5.86 -0.18
N HIS A 68 18.03 -6.51 0.36
CA HIS A 68 19.43 -6.22 0.04
C HIS A 68 19.82 -6.74 -1.35
N TYR A 69 19.01 -7.65 -1.92
CA TYR A 69 19.20 -8.17 -3.27
C TYR A 69 18.57 -7.29 -4.36
N LEU A 70 18.12 -6.09 -4.01
CA LEU A 70 17.51 -5.14 -4.94
C LEU A 70 18.31 -4.95 -6.25
N PRO A 71 19.66 -4.85 -6.27
CA PRO A 71 20.42 -4.73 -7.51
C PRO A 71 20.29 -5.94 -8.47
N PHE A 72 19.88 -7.09 -7.96
CA PHE A 72 19.71 -8.35 -8.71
C PHE A 72 18.25 -8.64 -9.09
N MET A 73 17.30 -7.92 -8.50
CA MET A 73 15.87 -8.06 -8.81
C MET A 73 15.55 -7.93 -10.31
N PRO A 74 16.17 -6.97 -11.07
CA PRO A 74 16.00 -6.93 -12.51
C PRO A 74 16.24 -8.28 -13.19
N LYS A 75 17.39 -8.90 -12.90
CA LYS A 75 17.75 -10.19 -13.50
C LYS A 75 16.83 -11.32 -13.02
N ALA A 76 16.37 -11.25 -11.77
CA ALA A 76 15.47 -12.26 -11.19
C ALA A 76 14.12 -12.29 -11.92
N VAL A 77 13.48 -11.14 -12.09
CA VAL A 77 12.17 -11.08 -12.76
C VAL A 77 12.28 -11.32 -14.27
N GLU A 78 13.40 -10.95 -14.91
CA GLU A 78 13.66 -11.23 -16.31
C GLU A 78 13.99 -12.71 -16.58
N SER A 79 14.27 -13.51 -15.56
CA SER A 79 14.57 -14.95 -15.68
C SER A 79 13.34 -15.85 -15.62
N TYR A 80 12.15 -15.32 -15.43
CA TYR A 80 10.93 -16.13 -15.41
C TYR A 80 10.62 -16.68 -16.81
N ASP A 81 10.26 -17.96 -16.87
CA ASP A 81 9.77 -18.57 -18.12
C ASP A 81 8.28 -18.31 -18.28
N LEU A 82 7.96 -17.25 -19.01
CA LEU A 82 6.59 -16.82 -19.31
C LEU A 82 6.13 -17.22 -20.72
N ARG A 83 6.81 -18.18 -21.36
CA ARG A 83 6.43 -18.68 -22.69
C ARG A 83 5.12 -19.45 -22.64
N GLY A 84 4.28 -19.22 -23.65
CA GLY A 84 2.98 -19.90 -23.79
C GLY A 84 1.87 -19.36 -22.90
N TYR A 85 2.08 -18.21 -22.23
CA TYR A 85 0.99 -17.45 -21.59
C TYR A 85 0.51 -16.35 -22.54
N ASP A 86 -0.81 -16.22 -22.68
CA ASP A 86 -1.45 -15.18 -23.49
C ASP A 86 -1.43 -13.83 -22.77
N VAL A 87 -1.51 -13.89 -21.43
CA VAL A 87 -1.57 -12.71 -20.56
C VAL A 87 -0.60 -12.86 -19.38
N VAL A 88 0.09 -11.79 -19.08
CA VAL A 88 0.85 -11.62 -17.84
C VAL A 88 0.23 -10.49 -17.05
N LEU A 89 -0.27 -10.78 -15.83
CA LEU A 89 -0.73 -9.77 -14.88
C LEU A 89 0.34 -9.60 -13.80
N SER A 90 1.05 -8.47 -13.84
CA SER A 90 2.05 -8.16 -12.83
C SER A 90 1.49 -7.28 -11.72
N SER A 91 1.74 -7.66 -10.47
CA SER A 91 1.42 -6.95 -9.23
C SER A 91 2.70 -6.29 -8.72
N SER A 92 2.91 -5.00 -9.07
CA SER A 92 4.25 -4.40 -9.03
C SER A 92 4.37 -3.14 -8.18
N HIS A 93 5.31 -3.19 -7.24
CA HIS A 93 5.76 -2.02 -6.47
C HIS A 93 7.30 -1.84 -6.49
N CYS A 94 8.00 -2.74 -7.19
CA CYS A 94 9.46 -2.74 -7.30
C CYS A 94 9.91 -3.23 -8.68
N ALA A 95 9.99 -4.54 -8.90
CA ALA A 95 10.60 -5.13 -10.10
C ALA A 95 9.65 -6.00 -10.92
N ALA A 96 8.56 -6.51 -10.35
CA ALA A 96 7.65 -7.50 -10.97
C ALA A 96 7.16 -7.09 -12.37
N GLY A 97 6.84 -5.81 -12.57
CA GLY A 97 6.47 -5.27 -13.88
C GLY A 97 7.60 -5.29 -14.93
N GLY A 98 8.80 -5.76 -14.56
CA GLY A 98 9.95 -5.91 -15.46
C GLY A 98 10.13 -7.32 -16.03
N CYS A 99 9.21 -8.22 -15.77
CA CYS A 99 9.21 -9.55 -16.40
C CYS A 99 9.15 -9.44 -17.93
N ILE A 100 9.54 -10.51 -18.61
CA ILE A 100 9.57 -10.56 -20.08
C ILE A 100 8.43 -11.48 -20.54
N PRO A 101 7.28 -10.93 -20.97
CA PRO A 101 6.20 -11.73 -21.52
C PRO A 101 6.63 -12.45 -22.82
N ASP A 102 5.89 -13.49 -23.20
CA ASP A 102 6.07 -14.12 -24.50
C ASP A 102 5.73 -13.16 -25.66
N LYS A 103 6.24 -13.46 -26.84
CA LYS A 103 5.97 -12.62 -28.02
C LYS A 103 4.47 -12.66 -28.37
N GLY A 104 3.87 -11.47 -28.38
CA GLY A 104 2.44 -11.31 -28.64
C GLY A 104 1.54 -11.44 -27.40
N ALA A 105 2.09 -11.77 -26.22
CA ALA A 105 1.34 -11.77 -24.99
C ALA A 105 1.02 -10.35 -24.52
N THR A 106 -0.16 -10.16 -23.93
CA THR A 106 -0.56 -8.90 -23.30
C THR A 106 0.00 -8.80 -21.87
N HIS A 107 0.73 -7.74 -21.58
CA HIS A 107 1.23 -7.47 -20.23
C HIS A 107 0.41 -6.35 -19.56
N VAL A 108 -0.41 -6.72 -18.60
CA VAL A 108 -1.13 -5.79 -17.73
C VAL A 108 -0.38 -5.64 -16.43
N SER A 109 -0.06 -4.41 -16.03
CA SER A 109 0.67 -4.14 -14.78
C SER A 109 -0.20 -3.38 -13.80
N TYR A 110 -0.67 -4.07 -12.74
CA TYR A 110 -1.25 -3.43 -11.58
C TYR A 110 -0.13 -2.80 -10.76
N CYS A 111 -0.02 -1.49 -10.88
CA CYS A 111 1.13 -0.72 -10.41
C CYS A 111 0.82 0.01 -9.11
N TYR A 112 1.37 -0.49 -8.00
CA TYR A 112 1.28 0.19 -6.70
C TYR A 112 2.13 1.46 -6.68
N THR A 113 3.27 1.44 -7.37
CA THR A 113 4.15 2.59 -7.57
C THR A 113 5.28 2.20 -8.54
N PRO A 114 5.85 3.12 -9.32
CA PRO A 114 7.20 2.96 -9.87
C PRO A 114 8.20 2.65 -8.76
N MET A 115 9.34 2.02 -9.10
CA MET A 115 10.30 1.54 -8.10
C MET A 115 10.67 2.61 -7.07
N ARG A 116 9.88 2.74 -5.98
CA ARG A 116 9.98 3.82 -4.98
C ARG A 116 11.38 4.00 -4.39
N TYR A 117 12.15 2.90 -4.28
CA TYR A 117 13.48 2.88 -3.70
C TYR A 117 14.51 3.72 -4.47
N VAL A 118 14.30 3.90 -5.77
CA VAL A 118 15.21 4.68 -6.62
C VAL A 118 14.62 6.01 -7.07
N TRP A 119 13.31 6.24 -6.87
CA TRP A 119 12.62 7.48 -7.21
C TRP A 119 12.23 8.28 -5.96
N ASP A 120 10.99 8.35 -5.61
CA ASP A 120 10.43 9.32 -4.66
C ASP A 120 10.87 9.10 -3.20
N LEU A 121 11.07 7.87 -2.76
CA LEU A 121 11.50 7.57 -1.39
C LEU A 121 13.00 7.26 -1.27
N ARG A 122 13.80 7.51 -2.32
CA ARG A 122 15.24 7.24 -2.30
C ARG A 122 15.93 7.84 -1.08
N ASP A 123 15.71 9.11 -0.83
CA ASP A 123 16.43 9.84 0.21
C ASP A 123 16.04 9.34 1.61
N THR A 124 14.79 8.98 1.82
CA THR A 124 14.30 8.33 3.06
C THR A 124 14.97 6.99 3.31
N TYR A 125 15.11 6.14 2.26
CA TYR A 125 15.79 4.86 2.39
C TYR A 125 17.29 5.02 2.64
N VAL A 126 17.91 5.93 1.92
CA VAL A 126 19.36 6.23 2.04
C VAL A 126 19.71 6.79 3.43
N ALA A 127 18.86 7.62 4.03
CA ALA A 127 19.08 8.18 5.36
C ALA A 127 19.25 7.10 6.44
N ASN A 128 18.54 5.96 6.31
CA ASN A 128 18.57 4.86 7.26
C ASN A 128 19.65 3.80 6.96
N MET A 129 20.52 4.01 5.96
CA MET A 129 21.57 3.07 5.59
C MET A 129 22.91 3.46 6.21
N GLY A 130 23.66 2.46 6.68
CA GLY A 130 25.07 2.65 7.04
C GLY A 130 25.91 3.09 5.84
N THR A 131 27.01 3.78 6.08
CA THR A 131 27.83 4.47 5.06
C THR A 131 28.22 3.58 3.88
N ILE A 132 28.70 2.37 4.12
CA ILE A 132 29.13 1.44 3.05
C ILE A 132 27.91 1.03 2.19
N THR A 133 26.82 0.59 2.84
CA THR A 133 25.59 0.17 2.16
C THR A 133 24.99 1.33 1.34
N ARG A 134 25.04 2.53 1.89
CA ARG A 134 24.60 3.78 1.22
C ARG A 134 25.38 4.03 -0.06
N THR A 135 26.71 3.99 0.01
CA THR A 135 27.58 4.23 -1.15
C THR A 135 27.31 3.20 -2.25
N VAL A 136 27.27 1.91 -1.88
CA VAL A 136 26.96 0.83 -2.84
C VAL A 136 25.58 1.00 -3.45
N PHE A 137 24.56 1.28 -2.63
CA PHE A 137 23.21 1.50 -3.13
C PHE A 137 23.14 2.70 -4.08
N GLN A 138 23.72 3.85 -3.70
CA GLN A 138 23.73 5.05 -4.52
C GLN A 138 24.41 4.83 -5.87
N SER A 139 25.47 4.03 -5.94
CA SER A 139 26.13 3.69 -7.21
C SER A 139 25.23 2.87 -8.15
N GLN A 140 24.26 2.12 -7.63
CA GLN A 140 23.32 1.32 -8.42
C GLN A 140 22.10 2.11 -8.90
N VAL A 141 21.76 3.23 -8.24
CA VAL A 141 20.54 4.01 -8.55
C VAL A 141 20.46 4.41 -10.02
N PRO A 142 21.49 4.94 -10.70
CA PRO A 142 21.39 5.32 -12.12
C PRO A 142 21.11 4.12 -13.05
N ARG A 143 21.68 2.96 -12.72
CA ARG A 143 21.45 1.71 -13.46
C ARG A 143 20.00 1.22 -13.27
N LEU A 144 19.53 1.22 -12.03
CA LEU A 144 18.17 0.77 -11.69
C LEU A 144 17.12 1.70 -12.30
N ARG A 145 17.34 3.04 -12.27
CA ARG A 145 16.43 4.00 -12.94
C ARG A 145 16.32 3.76 -14.43
N ARG A 146 17.46 3.59 -15.11
CA ARG A 146 17.47 3.29 -16.56
C ARG A 146 16.75 1.98 -16.87
N TRP A 147 16.97 0.95 -16.05
CA TRP A 147 16.29 -0.32 -16.20
C TRP A 147 14.78 -0.16 -15.95
N ASP A 148 14.39 0.56 -14.91
CA ASP A 148 12.99 0.77 -14.52
C ASP A 148 12.19 1.51 -15.61
N VAL A 149 12.78 2.53 -16.23
CA VAL A 149 12.16 3.20 -17.39
C VAL A 149 12.08 2.25 -18.58
N LYS A 150 13.18 1.54 -18.93
CA LYS A 150 13.20 0.64 -20.07
C LYS A 150 12.20 -0.52 -19.92
N ARG A 151 12.07 -1.10 -18.72
CA ARG A 151 11.10 -2.19 -18.50
C ARG A 151 9.65 -1.76 -18.71
N SER A 152 9.34 -0.49 -18.47
CA SER A 152 7.99 0.03 -18.64
C SER A 152 7.49 -0.07 -20.09
N GLU A 153 8.39 -0.18 -21.09
CA GLU A 153 8.07 -0.40 -22.49
C GLU A 153 7.50 -1.80 -22.75
N ARG A 154 7.76 -2.77 -21.84
CA ARG A 154 7.23 -4.15 -21.92
C ARG A 154 5.80 -4.26 -21.40
N VAL A 155 5.33 -3.25 -20.69
CA VAL A 155 3.96 -3.20 -20.17
C VAL A 155 3.03 -2.70 -21.27
N THR A 156 2.04 -3.51 -21.63
CA THR A 156 1.03 -3.10 -22.61
C THR A 156 0.08 -2.06 -21.97
N HIS A 157 -0.46 -2.39 -20.79
CA HIS A 157 -1.42 -1.56 -20.08
C HIS A 157 -1.04 -1.42 -18.60
N PHE A 158 -1.01 -0.17 -18.11
CA PHE A 158 -0.84 0.12 -16.69
C PHE A 158 -2.20 0.26 -16.01
N LEU A 159 -2.31 -0.31 -14.81
CA LEU A 159 -3.41 -0.12 -13.87
C LEU A 159 -2.83 0.50 -12.59
N PRO A 160 -2.67 1.83 -12.52
CA PRO A 160 -2.24 2.50 -11.29
C PRO A 160 -3.28 2.37 -10.19
N ILE A 161 -2.81 2.28 -8.94
CA ILE A 161 -3.67 2.12 -7.76
C ILE A 161 -4.38 3.41 -7.31
N SER A 162 -4.00 4.56 -7.86
CA SER A 162 -4.53 5.88 -7.53
C SER A 162 -4.18 6.89 -8.62
N GLU A 163 -4.83 8.05 -8.64
CA GLU A 163 -4.44 9.16 -9.52
C GLU A 163 -3.03 9.65 -9.20
N THR A 164 -2.66 9.70 -7.93
CA THR A 164 -1.29 9.98 -7.47
C THR A 164 -0.26 9.05 -8.15
N ILE A 165 -0.56 7.77 -8.27
CA ILE A 165 0.34 6.81 -8.94
C ILE A 165 0.26 6.94 -10.45
N ARG A 166 -0.89 7.27 -11.01
CA ARG A 166 -1.03 7.56 -12.45
C ARG A 166 -0.15 8.73 -12.87
N GLU A 167 -0.19 9.84 -12.13
CA GLU A 167 0.68 11.01 -12.35
C GLU A 167 2.17 10.63 -12.25
N ARG A 168 2.52 9.77 -11.28
CA ARG A 168 3.88 9.28 -11.11
C ARG A 168 4.33 8.42 -12.31
N ILE A 169 3.47 7.56 -12.83
CA ILE A 169 3.71 6.78 -14.06
C ILE A 169 3.91 7.72 -15.26
N GLN A 170 3.06 8.74 -15.40
CA GLN A 170 3.19 9.74 -16.47
C GLN A 170 4.51 10.50 -16.35
N ARG A 171 4.89 10.93 -15.14
CA ARG A 171 6.13 11.66 -14.89
C ARG A 171 7.38 10.84 -15.19
N ILE A 172 7.42 9.56 -14.75
CA ILE A 172 8.61 8.71 -14.81
C ILE A 172 8.69 7.93 -16.11
N TYR A 173 7.61 7.29 -16.52
CA TYR A 173 7.59 6.37 -17.67
C TYR A 173 7.06 7.02 -18.96
N LYS A 174 6.49 8.23 -18.88
CA LYS A 174 5.81 8.88 -20.01
C LYS A 174 4.69 8.01 -20.58
N ARG A 175 4.04 7.24 -19.73
CA ARG A 175 2.93 6.34 -20.03
C ARG A 175 1.72 6.77 -19.23
N ASP A 176 0.55 6.30 -19.65
CA ASP A 176 -0.72 6.49 -18.93
C ASP A 176 -1.34 5.15 -18.55
N GLY A 177 -2.40 5.16 -17.76
CA GLY A 177 -3.11 3.96 -17.34
C GLY A 177 -4.49 4.26 -16.75
N LYS A 178 -5.33 3.23 -16.69
CA LYS A 178 -6.64 3.29 -16.05
C LYS A 178 -6.50 3.06 -14.54
N VAL A 179 -6.90 4.03 -13.74
CA VAL A 179 -6.87 3.88 -12.27
C VAL A 179 -7.87 2.82 -11.84
N ILE A 180 -7.39 1.88 -11.02
CA ILE A 180 -8.22 0.91 -10.31
C ILE A 180 -7.75 0.90 -8.85
N TYR A 181 -8.53 1.49 -7.98
CA TYR A 181 -8.22 1.57 -6.56
C TYR A 181 -8.14 0.19 -5.91
N PRO A 182 -7.22 -0.05 -4.96
CA PRO A 182 -7.09 -1.36 -4.31
C PRO A 182 -8.32 -1.71 -3.48
N PRO A 183 -8.53 -3.01 -3.18
CA PRO A 183 -9.68 -3.47 -2.45
C PRO A 183 -9.58 -3.12 -0.97
N VAL A 184 -10.69 -2.66 -0.42
CA VAL A 184 -10.91 -2.50 1.02
C VAL A 184 -11.90 -3.57 1.48
N ARG A 185 -11.69 -4.14 2.65
CA ARG A 185 -12.56 -5.17 3.22
C ARG A 185 -13.82 -4.54 3.85
N ASP A 186 -14.60 -3.89 3.02
CA ASP A 186 -15.79 -3.12 3.39
C ASP A 186 -16.76 -3.89 4.30
N LYS A 187 -16.91 -5.21 4.08
CA LYS A 187 -17.78 -6.08 4.89
C LYS A 187 -17.24 -6.34 6.29
N LEU A 188 -15.93 -6.24 6.51
CA LEU A 188 -15.30 -6.48 7.81
C LEU A 188 -15.40 -5.24 8.72
N PHE A 189 -15.36 -4.05 8.13
CA PHE A 189 -15.39 -2.79 8.84
C PHE A 189 -16.83 -2.28 8.91
N GLN A 190 -17.46 -2.47 10.07
CA GLN A 190 -18.85 -2.06 10.31
C GLN A 190 -18.89 -1.00 11.43
N PRO A 191 -19.81 -0.03 11.36
CA PRO A 191 -20.02 0.91 12.45
C PRO A 191 -20.39 0.21 13.75
N CYS A 192 -19.92 0.73 14.86
CA CYS A 192 -20.45 0.38 16.18
C CYS A 192 -21.70 1.22 16.51
N SER A 193 -22.43 0.86 17.55
CA SER A 193 -23.53 1.69 18.05
C SER A 193 -22.99 3.01 18.65
N PRO A 194 -23.79 4.09 18.64
CA PRO A 194 -23.33 5.41 19.15
C PRO A 194 -22.85 5.39 20.61
N ASP A 195 -23.43 4.53 21.44
CA ASP A 195 -23.06 4.33 22.84
C ASP A 195 -21.75 3.54 23.04
N GLU A 196 -21.26 2.88 22.02
CA GLU A 196 -19.95 2.19 22.00
C GLU A 196 -18.80 3.10 21.53
N LYS A 197 -19.12 4.31 21.03
CA LYS A 197 -18.08 5.29 20.66
C LYS A 197 -17.31 5.75 21.88
N GLU A 198 -15.99 5.77 21.75
CA GLU A 198 -15.06 6.16 22.80
C GLU A 198 -14.35 7.48 22.42
N ASP A 199 -13.96 8.26 23.42
CA ASP A 199 -13.29 9.56 23.21
C ASP A 199 -11.77 9.38 23.08
N TYR A 200 -11.34 8.71 21.98
CA TYR A 200 -9.94 8.63 21.60
C TYR A 200 -9.74 8.81 20.10
N TYR A 201 -8.60 9.39 19.74
CA TYR A 201 -8.05 9.37 18.40
C TYR A 201 -7.23 8.09 18.19
N LEU A 202 -7.19 7.58 16.97
CA LEU A 202 -6.50 6.32 16.65
C LEU A 202 -5.47 6.50 15.54
N VAL A 203 -4.26 6.04 15.76
CA VAL A 203 -3.27 5.80 14.70
C VAL A 203 -3.01 4.31 14.57
N MET A 204 -3.17 3.76 13.37
CA MET A 204 -2.86 2.37 13.05
C MET A 204 -1.81 2.32 11.95
N SER A 205 -0.53 2.04 12.29
CA SER A 205 0.54 2.00 11.29
C SER A 205 1.80 1.29 11.80
N ARG A 206 2.71 0.97 10.88
CA ARG A 206 4.10 0.64 11.26
C ARG A 206 4.78 1.89 11.81
N LEU A 207 5.48 1.75 12.93
CA LEU A 207 6.19 2.86 13.58
C LEU A 207 7.54 3.10 12.88
N VAL A 208 7.49 3.89 11.79
CA VAL A 208 8.65 4.24 10.97
C VAL A 208 8.58 5.73 10.59
N GLY A 209 9.71 6.41 10.52
CA GLY A 209 9.79 7.87 10.44
C GLY A 209 9.00 8.51 9.28
N TYR A 210 8.95 7.87 8.10
CA TYR A 210 8.21 8.44 6.96
C TYR A 210 6.69 8.45 7.13
N LYS A 211 6.16 7.71 8.11
CA LYS A 211 4.73 7.73 8.45
C LYS A 211 4.32 8.97 9.26
N ARG A 212 5.28 9.76 9.73
CA ARG A 212 5.05 11.02 10.42
C ARG A 212 4.07 10.94 11.59
N LEU A 213 4.11 9.81 12.33
CA LEU A 213 3.26 9.62 13.51
C LEU A 213 3.62 10.58 14.64
N ASP A 214 4.83 11.14 14.61
CA ASP A 214 5.30 12.22 15.48
C ASP A 214 4.28 13.39 15.53
N LEU A 215 3.73 13.77 14.39
CA LEU A 215 2.77 14.88 14.29
C LEU A 215 1.49 14.61 15.10
N ALA A 216 0.93 13.40 14.98
CA ALA A 216 -0.26 13.02 15.74
C ALA A 216 0.03 12.89 17.24
N VAL A 217 1.17 12.27 17.59
CA VAL A 217 1.60 12.08 18.99
C VAL A 217 1.80 13.44 19.67
N GLU A 218 2.57 14.35 19.06
CA GLU A 218 2.84 15.67 19.64
C GLU A 218 1.60 16.56 19.70
N ALA A 219 0.76 16.57 18.66
CA ALA A 219 -0.47 17.37 18.64
C ALA A 219 -1.42 16.91 19.75
N CYS A 220 -1.69 15.61 19.86
CA CYS A 220 -2.58 15.07 20.88
C CYS A 220 -2.01 15.31 22.30
N ALA A 221 -0.71 15.13 22.51
CA ALA A 221 -0.06 15.40 23.78
C ALA A 221 -0.20 16.87 24.20
N LYS A 222 0.07 17.83 23.28
CA LYS A 222 -0.06 19.28 23.52
C LYS A 222 -1.50 19.70 23.80
N MET A 223 -2.48 19.08 23.13
CA MET A 223 -3.90 19.40 23.30
C MET A 223 -4.58 18.63 24.42
N GLY A 224 -3.88 17.70 25.10
CA GLY A 224 -4.47 16.83 26.12
C GLY A 224 -5.53 15.87 25.56
N ARG A 225 -5.43 15.48 24.29
CA ARG A 225 -6.36 14.54 23.64
C ARG A 225 -5.87 13.12 23.78
N LYS A 226 -6.77 12.19 24.09
CA LYS A 226 -6.43 10.76 24.18
C LYS A 226 -6.11 10.23 22.77
N LEU A 227 -4.91 9.65 22.60
CA LEU A 227 -4.46 8.99 21.37
C LEU A 227 -4.05 7.56 21.67
N ILE A 228 -4.60 6.62 20.91
CA ILE A 228 -4.15 5.23 20.88
C ILE A 228 -3.28 5.04 19.62
N VAL A 229 -2.06 4.52 19.83
CA VAL A 229 -1.10 4.21 18.77
C VAL A 229 -0.94 2.71 18.66
N GLY A 230 -1.55 2.11 17.63
CA GLY A 230 -1.42 0.69 17.30
C GLY A 230 -0.36 0.45 16.25
N GLY A 231 0.53 -0.52 16.51
CA GLY A 231 1.60 -0.93 15.62
C GLY A 231 2.95 -1.09 16.28
N THR A 232 3.93 -1.56 15.50
CA THR A 232 5.32 -1.77 15.94
C THR A 232 6.29 -1.22 14.90
N GLY A 233 7.52 -0.90 15.33
CA GLY A 233 8.56 -0.43 14.40
C GLY A 233 9.73 0.25 15.11
N GLY A 234 10.75 0.58 14.33
CA GLY A 234 12.00 1.13 14.86
C GLY A 234 11.91 2.57 15.39
N ASP A 235 10.77 3.25 15.18
CA ASP A 235 10.56 4.62 15.65
C ASP A 235 9.88 4.69 17.03
N TYR A 236 9.61 3.53 17.65
CA TYR A 236 8.87 3.44 18.90
C TYR A 236 9.46 4.31 20.02
N GLU A 237 10.76 4.19 20.30
CA GLU A 237 11.41 4.93 21.40
C GLU A 237 11.36 6.45 21.16
N ARG A 238 11.55 6.90 19.93
CA ARG A 238 11.43 8.31 19.58
C ARG A 238 10.00 8.82 19.81
N LEU A 239 9.00 8.10 19.31
CA LEU A 239 7.59 8.46 19.48
C LEU A 239 7.20 8.46 20.97
N LYS A 240 7.69 7.48 21.73
CA LYS A 240 7.44 7.39 23.17
C LYS A 240 8.02 8.58 23.93
N SER A 241 9.17 9.12 23.50
CA SER A 241 9.78 10.30 24.11
C SER A 241 9.02 11.61 23.84
N LEU A 242 8.17 11.65 22.80
CA LEU A 242 7.31 12.79 22.45
C LEU A 242 5.92 12.71 23.09
N ALA A 243 5.55 11.51 23.57
CA ALA A 243 4.23 11.25 24.14
C ALA A 243 4.06 11.86 25.52
N GLY A 244 2.89 12.47 25.76
CA GLY A 244 2.42 12.81 27.09
C GLY A 244 1.56 11.67 27.69
N ASP A 245 1.00 11.91 28.86
CA ASP A 245 0.18 10.91 29.59
C ASP A 245 -1.11 10.51 28.85
N THR A 246 -1.54 11.30 27.87
CA THR A 246 -2.73 11.04 27.05
C THR A 246 -2.49 10.13 25.86
N VAL A 247 -1.24 9.72 25.60
CA VAL A 247 -0.87 8.89 24.45
C VAL A 247 -0.52 7.47 24.88
N GLU A 248 -1.30 6.52 24.42
CA GLU A 248 -1.16 5.09 24.73
C GLU A 248 -0.62 4.30 23.54
N PHE A 249 0.45 3.52 23.74
CA PHE A 249 1.00 2.61 22.73
C PHE A 249 0.59 1.18 23.05
N ILE A 250 -0.28 0.60 22.20
CA ILE A 250 -0.84 -0.75 22.42
C ILE A 250 -0.05 -1.86 21.67
N GLY A 251 1.04 -1.49 20.97
CA GLY A 251 1.88 -2.45 20.27
C GLY A 251 1.21 -3.09 19.04
N PHE A 252 1.57 -4.34 18.75
CA PHE A 252 0.98 -5.08 17.63
C PHE A 252 -0.50 -5.38 17.89
N VAL A 253 -1.34 -4.97 16.95
CA VAL A 253 -2.79 -5.24 16.98
C VAL A 253 -3.09 -6.40 16.03
N LYS A 254 -3.80 -7.42 16.54
CA LYS A 254 -4.25 -8.52 15.70
C LYS A 254 -5.28 -8.03 14.69
N GLU A 255 -5.29 -8.67 13.52
CA GLU A 255 -6.17 -8.28 12.42
C GLU A 255 -7.67 -8.30 12.81
N GLU A 256 -8.05 -9.24 13.65
CA GLU A 256 -9.42 -9.40 14.17
C GLU A 256 -9.88 -8.26 15.08
N ASP A 257 -8.94 -7.57 15.75
CA ASP A 257 -9.23 -6.47 16.69
C ASP A 257 -9.29 -5.09 16.00
N VAL A 258 -8.67 -4.96 14.81
CA VAL A 258 -8.56 -3.68 14.10
C VAL A 258 -9.93 -3.04 13.80
N PRO A 259 -10.94 -3.79 13.29
CA PRO A 259 -12.24 -3.19 12.98
C PRO A 259 -12.92 -2.57 14.19
N GLY A 260 -12.88 -3.26 15.33
CA GLY A 260 -13.47 -2.76 16.58
C GLY A 260 -12.77 -1.50 17.12
N LEU A 261 -11.43 -1.46 17.03
CA LEU A 261 -10.68 -0.26 17.43
C LEU A 261 -11.01 0.94 16.54
N ILE A 262 -11.09 0.73 15.23
CA ILE A 262 -11.45 1.80 14.30
C ILE A 262 -12.90 2.25 14.52
N ALA A 263 -13.84 1.32 14.64
CA ALA A 263 -15.25 1.64 14.80
C ALA A 263 -15.54 2.47 16.07
N ARG A 264 -14.86 2.17 17.18
CA ARG A 264 -15.05 2.90 18.46
C ARG A 264 -14.29 4.23 18.52
N ALA A 265 -13.28 4.44 17.69
CA ALA A 265 -12.50 5.68 17.72
C ALA A 265 -13.35 6.90 17.37
N LYS A 266 -13.03 8.05 17.98
CA LYS A 266 -13.59 9.36 17.62
C LYS A 266 -13.20 9.74 16.19
N ALA A 267 -11.92 9.59 15.86
CA ALA A 267 -11.39 9.69 14.49
C ALA A 267 -10.11 8.86 14.33
N VAL A 268 -9.83 8.48 13.08
CA VAL A 268 -8.53 7.93 12.69
C VAL A 268 -7.62 9.08 12.26
N MET A 269 -6.37 9.09 12.70
CA MET A 269 -5.36 10.06 12.27
C MET A 269 -4.40 9.43 11.26
N HIS A 270 -4.24 10.06 10.11
CA HIS A 270 -3.43 9.57 8.99
C HIS A 270 -2.45 10.63 8.49
N PRO A 271 -1.37 10.94 9.24
CA PRO A 271 -0.46 12.04 8.92
C PRO A 271 0.56 11.72 7.82
N SER A 272 0.55 10.51 7.28
CA SER A 272 1.53 10.05 6.30
C SER A 272 1.18 10.43 4.87
N LEU A 273 2.22 10.72 4.07
CA LEU A 273 2.10 10.72 2.62
C LEU A 273 2.03 9.27 2.11
N GLU A 274 0.88 8.88 1.60
CA GLU A 274 0.61 7.53 1.11
C GLU A 274 0.29 7.52 -0.39
N ASP A 275 0.52 6.35 -0.99
CA ASP A 275 0.21 6.13 -2.41
C ASP A 275 -1.30 5.92 -2.66
N PHE A 276 -2.06 5.48 -1.63
CA PHE A 276 -3.52 5.33 -1.67
C PHE A 276 -4.18 5.69 -0.32
N GLY A 277 -3.81 5.04 0.78
CA GLY A 277 -4.46 5.25 2.08
C GLY A 277 -5.60 4.27 2.35
N ILE A 278 -5.27 2.98 2.55
CA ILE A 278 -6.26 1.95 2.87
C ILE A 278 -6.97 2.25 4.20
N VAL A 279 -6.22 2.69 5.21
CA VAL A 279 -6.76 2.93 6.57
C VAL A 279 -7.87 3.98 6.60
N PRO A 280 -7.79 5.13 5.89
CA PRO A 280 -8.92 6.05 5.73
C PRO A 280 -10.17 5.40 5.14
N CYS A 281 -10.02 4.52 4.16
CA CYS A 281 -11.18 3.81 3.56
C CYS A 281 -11.78 2.81 4.55
N GLU A 282 -10.95 2.06 5.29
CA GLU A 282 -11.40 1.15 6.37
C GLU A 282 -12.13 1.92 7.46
N ALA A 283 -11.63 3.11 7.84
CA ALA A 283 -12.27 3.99 8.79
C ALA A 283 -13.63 4.48 8.28
N ALA A 284 -13.73 4.90 7.03
CA ALA A 284 -14.97 5.33 6.43
C ALA A 284 -16.01 4.19 6.41
N CYS A 285 -15.62 2.95 6.06
CA CYS A 285 -16.50 1.77 6.15
C CYS A 285 -17.00 1.54 7.57
N ALA A 286 -16.15 1.74 8.58
CA ALA A 286 -16.50 1.62 9.99
C ALA A 286 -17.31 2.83 10.55
N GLY A 287 -17.69 3.79 9.71
CA GLY A 287 -18.40 5.00 10.13
C GLY A 287 -17.55 5.91 11.03
N THR A 288 -16.23 5.89 10.85
CA THR A 288 -15.28 6.71 11.62
C THR A 288 -14.58 7.68 10.68
N PRO A 289 -14.68 9.00 10.93
CA PRO A 289 -14.03 10.00 10.09
C PRO A 289 -12.51 9.99 10.27
N THR A 290 -11.80 10.58 9.31
CA THR A 290 -10.33 10.59 9.30
C THR A 290 -9.79 12.01 9.30
N ILE A 291 -8.77 12.29 10.12
CA ILE A 291 -7.93 13.48 10.03
C ILE A 291 -6.66 13.08 9.27
N ALA A 292 -6.48 13.57 8.04
CA ALA A 292 -5.46 13.09 7.14
C ALA A 292 -4.62 14.20 6.51
N TYR A 293 -3.37 13.85 6.17
CA TYR A 293 -2.56 14.72 5.32
C TYR A 293 -3.13 14.73 3.90
N GLY A 294 -3.59 15.91 3.45
CA GLY A 294 -4.35 16.11 2.22
C GLY A 294 -3.55 16.02 0.93
N VAL A 295 -2.38 15.33 0.94
CA VAL A 295 -1.53 15.15 -0.24
C VAL A 295 -1.32 13.65 -0.49
N GLY A 296 -1.36 13.25 -1.75
CA GLY A 296 -1.25 11.86 -2.16
C GLY A 296 -2.58 11.11 -2.05
N GLY A 297 -2.55 9.80 -1.82
CA GLY A 297 -3.75 8.96 -1.86
C GLY A 297 -4.83 9.31 -0.84
N ALA A 298 -4.49 9.95 0.28
CA ALA A 298 -5.49 10.38 1.26
C ALA A 298 -6.44 11.45 0.70
N SER A 299 -5.98 12.33 -0.19
CA SER A 299 -6.84 13.31 -0.89
C SER A 299 -7.84 12.68 -1.87
N GLU A 300 -7.64 11.42 -2.23
CA GLU A 300 -8.53 10.66 -3.11
C GLU A 300 -9.57 9.84 -2.30
N THR A 301 -9.26 9.55 -1.04
CA THR A 301 -10.07 8.66 -0.19
C THR A 301 -10.89 9.41 0.86
N VAL A 302 -10.42 10.57 1.32
CA VAL A 302 -11.10 11.43 2.29
C VAL A 302 -11.69 12.64 1.57
N VAL A 303 -12.97 12.88 1.79
CA VAL A 303 -13.68 14.10 1.31
C VAL A 303 -13.69 15.10 2.46
N ASP A 304 -12.98 16.22 2.26
CA ASP A 304 -12.80 17.24 3.31
C ASP A 304 -14.16 17.85 3.74
N GLY A 305 -14.40 17.90 5.05
CA GLY A 305 -15.65 18.36 5.65
C GLY A 305 -16.82 17.36 5.60
N GLU A 306 -16.71 16.27 4.82
CA GLU A 306 -17.79 15.27 4.70
C GLU A 306 -17.40 13.90 5.32
N THR A 307 -16.18 13.42 5.06
CA THR A 307 -15.73 12.13 5.59
C THR A 307 -14.46 12.24 6.45
N GLY A 308 -14.00 13.46 6.66
CA GLY A 308 -12.85 13.76 7.50
C GLY A 308 -12.42 15.20 7.35
N VAL A 309 -11.24 15.50 7.89
CA VAL A 309 -10.58 16.81 7.77
C VAL A 309 -9.20 16.61 7.16
N LEU A 310 -8.88 17.39 6.14
CA LEU A 310 -7.58 17.38 5.48
C LEU A 310 -6.71 18.54 5.96
N PHE A 311 -5.48 18.25 6.38
CA PHE A 311 -4.46 19.27 6.63
C PHE A 311 -3.38 19.24 5.55
N MET A 312 -2.84 20.41 5.19
CA MET A 312 -2.00 20.56 3.99
C MET A 312 -0.50 20.68 4.30
N GLU A 313 -0.11 20.83 5.55
CA GLU A 313 1.29 20.94 5.96
C GLU A 313 1.61 19.90 7.03
N GLN A 314 2.72 19.16 6.86
CA GLN A 314 3.16 18.17 7.84
C GLN A 314 3.85 18.85 9.04
N THR A 315 3.12 19.69 9.75
CA THR A 315 3.52 20.37 11.01
C THR A 315 2.56 19.98 12.14
N VAL A 316 3.03 20.09 13.38
CA VAL A 316 2.22 19.80 14.56
C VAL A 316 1.05 20.79 14.66
N GLU A 317 1.30 22.06 14.35
CA GLU A 317 0.33 23.15 14.36
C GLU A 317 -0.81 22.86 13.38
N SER A 318 -0.50 22.43 12.14
CA SER A 318 -1.53 22.10 11.13
C SER A 318 -2.38 20.90 11.55
N VAL A 319 -1.81 19.92 12.27
CA VAL A 319 -2.58 18.81 12.84
C VAL A 319 -3.46 19.27 14.00
N MET A 320 -3.00 20.18 14.85
CA MET A 320 -3.80 20.76 15.93
C MET A 320 -4.99 21.53 15.39
N ASP A 321 -4.79 22.38 14.37
CA ASP A 321 -5.87 23.12 13.68
C ASP A 321 -6.90 22.17 13.05
N ALA A 322 -6.41 21.06 12.46
CA ALA A 322 -7.30 20.03 11.90
C ALA A 322 -8.10 19.28 12.97
N ILE A 323 -7.54 19.03 14.16
CA ILE A 323 -8.26 18.48 15.31
C ILE A 323 -9.33 19.45 15.77
N GLU A 324 -9.02 20.75 15.90
CA GLU A 324 -10.01 21.78 16.28
C GLU A 324 -11.14 21.92 15.27
N THR A 325 -10.83 21.83 13.98
CA THR A 325 -11.82 21.85 12.89
C THR A 325 -12.71 20.62 12.97
N PHE A 326 -12.10 19.45 13.15
CA PHE A 326 -12.79 18.18 13.33
C PHE A 326 -13.78 18.22 14.50
N GLU A 327 -13.37 18.76 15.66
CA GLU A 327 -14.21 18.85 16.87
C GLU A 327 -15.42 19.78 16.72
N LYS A 328 -15.44 20.61 15.67
CA LYS A 328 -16.55 21.53 15.34
C LYS A 328 -17.41 21.03 14.16
N THR A 329 -17.05 19.87 13.57
CA THR A 329 -17.71 19.32 12.38
C THR A 329 -18.50 18.07 12.76
N ASP A 330 -19.74 18.00 12.32
CA ASP A 330 -20.55 16.79 12.43
C ASP A 330 -20.37 15.92 11.19
N PHE A 331 -20.20 14.61 11.40
CA PHE A 331 -20.00 13.63 10.34
C PHE A 331 -21.15 12.63 10.31
N ASP A 332 -21.74 12.44 9.13
CA ASP A 332 -22.84 11.52 8.92
C ASP A 332 -22.32 10.10 8.60
N VAL A 333 -22.62 9.11 9.45
CA VAL A 333 -22.19 7.73 9.29
C VAL A 333 -22.60 7.11 7.94
N PRO A 334 -23.84 7.29 7.43
CA PRO A 334 -24.21 6.88 6.08
C PRO A 334 -23.32 7.46 4.97
N VAL A 335 -22.92 8.75 5.07
CA VAL A 335 -22.04 9.39 4.09
C VAL A 335 -20.63 8.78 4.15
N LEU A 336 -20.09 8.58 5.34
CA LEU A 336 -18.81 7.89 5.57
C LEU A 336 -18.80 6.50 4.93
N ARG A 337 -19.80 5.69 5.24
CA ARG A 337 -19.92 4.33 4.70
C ARG A 337 -19.99 4.31 3.18
N LYS A 338 -20.84 5.15 2.61
CA LYS A 338 -20.96 5.27 1.14
C LYS A 338 -19.62 5.62 0.48
N GLN A 339 -18.79 6.44 1.14
CA GLN A 339 -17.44 6.75 0.65
C GLN A 339 -16.52 5.53 0.75
N GLY A 340 -16.49 4.82 1.88
CA GLY A 340 -15.66 3.63 2.06
C GLY A 340 -16.04 2.49 1.10
N GLU A 341 -17.33 2.24 0.91
CA GLU A 341 -17.88 1.20 0.03
C GLU A 341 -17.51 1.41 -1.46
N LYS A 342 -17.21 2.65 -1.89
CA LYS A 342 -16.65 2.90 -3.24
C LYS A 342 -15.34 2.16 -3.50
N PHE A 343 -14.62 1.77 -2.46
CA PHE A 343 -13.34 1.06 -2.54
C PHE A 343 -13.48 -0.43 -2.20
N GLY A 344 -14.70 -0.95 -2.11
CA GLY A 344 -14.99 -2.32 -1.71
C GLY A 344 -14.39 -3.39 -2.62
N GLU A 345 -14.23 -4.60 -2.08
CA GLU A 345 -13.57 -5.72 -2.77
C GLU A 345 -14.30 -6.18 -4.04
N GLU A 346 -15.65 -6.18 -4.02
CA GLU A 346 -16.43 -6.64 -5.18
C GLU A 346 -16.24 -5.73 -6.40
N ARG A 347 -16.25 -4.39 -6.18
CA ARG A 347 -15.93 -3.43 -7.23
C ARG A 347 -14.53 -3.68 -7.81
N PHE A 348 -13.51 -3.88 -6.94
CA PHE A 348 -12.15 -4.16 -7.38
C PHE A 348 -12.06 -5.41 -8.23
N ARG A 349 -12.73 -6.48 -7.79
CA ARG A 349 -12.82 -7.76 -8.50
C ARG A 349 -13.36 -7.58 -9.92
N GLN A 350 -14.47 -6.84 -10.04
CA GLN A 350 -15.10 -6.58 -11.32
C GLN A 350 -14.21 -5.71 -12.23
N GLU A 351 -13.67 -4.62 -11.71
CA GLU A 351 -12.83 -3.70 -12.49
C GLU A 351 -11.54 -4.35 -13.01
N ILE A 352 -10.90 -5.21 -12.20
CA ILE A 352 -9.71 -5.96 -12.63
C ILE A 352 -10.06 -6.99 -13.70
N TRP A 353 -11.18 -7.70 -13.53
CA TRP A 353 -11.66 -8.66 -14.52
C TRP A 353 -11.92 -7.98 -15.86
N ASP A 354 -12.66 -6.89 -15.86
CA ASP A 354 -12.99 -6.11 -17.05
C ASP A 354 -11.74 -5.56 -17.72
N ALA A 355 -10.84 -4.95 -16.96
CA ALA A 355 -9.61 -4.36 -17.49
C ALA A 355 -8.71 -5.41 -18.17
N VAL A 356 -8.56 -6.60 -17.58
CA VAL A 356 -7.76 -7.67 -18.19
C VAL A 356 -8.43 -8.18 -19.47
N ASN A 357 -9.75 -8.36 -19.48
CA ASN A 357 -10.47 -8.82 -20.67
C ASN A 357 -10.47 -7.77 -21.80
N ASP A 358 -10.62 -6.49 -21.46
CA ASP A 358 -10.55 -5.38 -22.44
C ASP A 358 -9.15 -5.29 -23.05
N ALA A 359 -8.11 -5.46 -22.24
CA ALA A 359 -6.72 -5.49 -22.71
C ALA A 359 -6.47 -6.62 -23.74
N VAL A 360 -7.05 -7.79 -23.49
CA VAL A 360 -6.91 -8.96 -24.42
C VAL A 360 -7.75 -8.80 -25.68
N SER A 361 -8.94 -8.21 -25.56
CA SER A 361 -9.86 -8.04 -26.70
C SER A 361 -9.57 -6.81 -27.57
N GLY A 362 -8.55 -6.02 -27.22
CA GLY A 362 -8.20 -4.79 -27.93
C GLY A 362 -9.22 -3.64 -27.77
N LYS A 363 -10.02 -3.68 -26.72
CA LYS A 363 -11.02 -2.63 -26.38
C LYS A 363 -10.48 -1.56 -25.43
N TRP A 364 -9.19 -1.60 -25.15
CA TRP A 364 -8.53 -0.69 -24.23
C TRP A 364 -8.44 0.75 -24.74
#